data_0f0b0fd8850fac9ac7500921f18d3d91
#
_entry.id   0f0b0fd8850fac9ac7500921f18d3d91
#
_cell.length_a   1.000
_cell.length_b   1.000
_cell.length_c   1.000
_cell.angle_alpha   90.00
_cell.angle_beta   90.00
_cell.angle_gamma   90.00
#
_symmetry.space_group_name_H-M   'P 1'
#
loop_
_entity.id
_entity.type
_entity.pdbx_description
1 polymer ?
#
loop_
_entity_poly.entity_id
_entity_poly.type
_entity_poly.pdbx_seq_one_letter_code
_entity_poly.pdbx_strand_id
1 'polypeptide(L)'
;MSADVAQISFEELLASNQAQARQWRKWFDEQPAAVLDLPLSIALAKNVREFLLHIFAVELRYAERLKELPITAYETLPTGSVSELFSVGEKAAVMYREYFATATDGDLKSVIEFPTRTAGKVRASKRKIVVHALLHSVRHWAQLATALREAGYPTNWGKDFLYSEVME
;
A
#
# COMPACT_ATOMS: atom_id res chain seq x y z
N MET A 1 -31.39 2.25 12.10
CA MET A 1 -30.29 2.18 11.11
C MET A 1 -29.19 1.34 11.73
N SER A 2 -28.75 0.29 11.06
CA SER A 2 -27.64 -0.55 11.52
C SER A 2 -26.37 0.30 11.63
N ALA A 3 -25.61 0.12 12.70
CA ALA A 3 -24.35 0.85 12.91
C ALA A 3 -23.28 0.57 11.80
N ASP A 4 -23.50 -0.46 11.00
CA ASP A 4 -22.58 -0.87 9.93
C ASP A 4 -22.56 0.06 8.69
N VAL A 5 -23.64 0.76 8.41
CA VAL A 5 -23.73 1.62 7.21
C VAL A 5 -22.97 2.94 7.36
N ALA A 6 -22.60 3.29 8.59
CA ALA A 6 -21.91 4.57 8.87
C ALA A 6 -20.38 4.42 9.07
N GLN A 7 -19.83 3.24 8.86
CA GLN A 7 -18.40 2.96 9.08
C GLN A 7 -17.78 2.29 7.86
N ILE A 8 -16.65 2.82 7.40
CA ILE A 8 -15.85 2.12 6.41
C ILE A 8 -15.13 0.94 7.06
N SER A 9 -15.25 -0.24 6.49
CA SER A 9 -14.58 -1.45 6.94
C SER A 9 -13.11 -1.51 6.45
N PHE A 10 -12.33 -2.39 7.04
CA PHE A 10 -10.96 -2.66 6.56
C PHE A 10 -10.95 -3.33 5.20
N GLU A 11 -11.94 -4.16 4.92
CA GLU A 11 -12.15 -4.82 3.63
C GLU A 11 -12.42 -3.81 2.53
N GLU A 12 -13.27 -2.81 2.79
CA GLU A 12 -13.55 -1.72 1.84
C GLU A 12 -12.31 -0.86 1.58
N LEU A 13 -11.55 -0.51 2.63
CA LEU A 13 -10.29 0.22 2.47
C LEU A 13 -9.27 -0.59 1.67
N LEU A 14 -9.15 -1.89 1.93
CA LEU A 14 -8.28 -2.78 1.18
C LEU A 14 -8.73 -2.92 -0.27
N ALA A 15 -10.03 -3.08 -0.51
CA ALA A 15 -10.60 -3.17 -1.86
C ALA A 15 -10.30 -1.91 -2.68
N SER A 16 -10.45 -0.73 -2.08
CA SER A 16 -10.11 0.56 -2.69
C SER A 16 -8.62 0.64 -3.04
N ASN A 17 -7.72 0.27 -2.11
CA ASN A 17 -6.28 0.24 -2.37
C ASN A 17 -5.94 -0.70 -3.53
N GLN A 18 -6.56 -1.88 -3.57
CA GLN A 18 -6.35 -2.84 -4.64
C GLN A 18 -6.88 -2.36 -5.99
N ALA A 19 -8.04 -1.67 -6.00
CA ALA A 19 -8.57 -1.06 -7.22
C ALA A 19 -7.60 -0.01 -7.77
N GLN A 20 -7.09 0.86 -6.91
CA GLN A 20 -6.05 1.83 -7.29
C GLN A 20 -4.77 1.15 -7.80
N ALA A 21 -4.29 0.12 -7.10
CA ALA A 21 -3.10 -0.61 -7.53
C ALA A 21 -3.30 -1.27 -8.92
N ARG A 22 -4.48 -1.83 -9.20
CA ARG A 22 -4.79 -2.37 -10.54
C ARG A 22 -4.76 -1.30 -11.63
N GLN A 23 -5.30 -0.11 -11.38
CA GLN A 23 -5.24 1.00 -12.34
C GLN A 23 -3.80 1.46 -12.58
N TRP A 24 -3.00 1.57 -11.52
CA TRP A 24 -1.58 1.87 -11.64
C TRP A 24 -0.81 0.80 -12.40
N ARG A 25 -1.08 -0.49 -12.12
CA ARG A 25 -0.46 -1.61 -12.85
C ARG A 25 -0.74 -1.50 -14.34
N LYS A 26 -2.02 -1.34 -14.72
CA LYS A 26 -2.43 -1.18 -16.11
C LYS A 26 -1.70 0.00 -16.77
N TRP A 27 -1.66 1.13 -16.09
CA TRP A 27 -0.98 2.32 -16.61
C TRP A 27 0.53 2.08 -16.82
N PHE A 28 1.23 1.47 -15.87
CA PHE A 28 2.65 1.16 -16.01
C PHE A 28 2.94 0.14 -17.11
N ASP A 29 2.06 -0.84 -17.32
CA ASP A 29 2.20 -1.83 -18.39
C ASP A 29 2.08 -1.17 -19.79
N GLU A 30 1.45 0.01 -19.90
CA GLU A 30 1.32 0.80 -21.12
C GLU A 30 2.49 1.81 -21.33
N GLN A 31 3.36 1.99 -20.32
CA GLN A 31 4.47 2.94 -20.40
C GLN A 31 5.79 2.27 -20.82
N PRO A 32 6.73 3.05 -21.41
CA PRO A 32 8.10 2.56 -21.57
C PRO A 32 8.74 2.17 -20.24
N ALA A 33 9.51 1.07 -20.22
CA ALA A 33 10.17 0.59 -18.99
C ALA A 33 11.04 1.66 -18.31
N ALA A 34 11.57 2.60 -19.06
CA ALA A 34 12.36 3.73 -18.56
C ALA A 34 11.60 4.64 -17.57
N VAL A 35 10.25 4.60 -17.54
CA VAL A 35 9.46 5.35 -16.57
C VAL A 35 9.76 4.92 -15.13
N LEU A 36 10.13 3.66 -14.91
CA LEU A 36 10.54 3.18 -13.59
C LEU A 36 11.84 3.84 -13.08
N ASP A 37 12.67 4.34 -13.99
CA ASP A 37 13.97 4.93 -13.64
C ASP A 37 13.93 6.47 -13.59
N LEU A 38 12.75 7.07 -13.81
CA LEU A 38 12.57 8.52 -13.66
C LEU A 38 12.95 8.95 -12.25
N PRO A 39 13.79 9.98 -12.11
CA PRO A 39 14.23 10.46 -10.82
C PRO A 39 13.08 11.06 -10.03
N LEU A 40 13.03 10.74 -8.73
CA LEU A 40 12.17 11.41 -7.77
C LEU A 40 12.82 11.37 -6.38
N SER A 41 12.36 12.26 -5.50
CA SER A 41 12.88 12.39 -4.13
C SER A 41 11.73 12.39 -3.14
N ILE A 42 11.10 11.22 -2.94
CA ILE A 42 9.96 11.03 -2.05
C ILE A 42 10.25 9.82 -1.16
N ALA A 43 10.03 9.94 0.14
CA ALA A 43 10.14 8.83 1.10
C ALA A 43 11.47 8.05 1.03
N LEU A 44 12.58 8.75 0.80
CA LEU A 44 13.93 8.19 0.60
C LEU A 44 14.12 7.39 -0.71
N ALA A 45 13.15 7.34 -1.58
CA ALA A 45 13.30 6.76 -2.92
C ALA A 45 13.97 7.75 -3.86
N LYS A 46 14.84 7.25 -4.74
CA LYS A 46 15.59 8.04 -5.73
C LYS A 46 14.95 8.03 -7.11
N ASN A 47 14.07 7.09 -7.37
CA ASN A 47 13.35 6.93 -8.62
C ASN A 47 11.99 6.27 -8.40
N VAL A 48 11.19 6.19 -9.47
CA VAL A 48 9.84 5.61 -9.45
C VAL A 48 9.85 4.15 -9.00
N ARG A 49 10.83 3.35 -9.43
CA ARG A 49 10.99 1.94 -9.05
C ARG A 49 11.12 1.77 -7.54
N GLU A 50 12.04 2.51 -6.93
CA GLU A 50 12.23 2.47 -5.48
C GLU A 50 11.01 2.98 -4.71
N PHE A 51 10.28 3.92 -5.30
CA PHE A 51 9.08 4.45 -4.67
C PHE A 51 7.90 3.47 -4.72
N LEU A 52 7.70 2.78 -5.84
CA LEU A 52 6.74 1.67 -5.93
C LEU A 52 7.07 0.57 -4.95
N LEU A 53 8.35 0.17 -4.90
CA LEU A 53 8.80 -0.80 -3.92
C LEU A 53 8.51 -0.33 -2.49
N HIS A 54 8.72 0.95 -2.19
CA HIS A 54 8.42 1.51 -0.86
C HIS A 54 6.94 1.34 -0.50
N ILE A 55 6.03 1.65 -1.41
CA ILE A 55 4.59 1.48 -1.18
C ILE A 55 4.27 0.04 -0.80
N PHE A 56 4.63 -0.90 -1.66
CA PHE A 56 4.28 -2.30 -1.48
C PHE A 56 5.05 -3.00 -0.35
N ALA A 57 6.32 -2.66 -0.15
CA ALA A 57 7.10 -3.21 0.96
C ALA A 57 6.55 -2.77 2.33
N VAL A 58 6.01 -1.56 2.43
CA VAL A 58 5.36 -1.10 3.67
C VAL A 58 4.10 -1.90 3.92
N GLU A 59 3.24 -2.10 2.91
CA GLU A 59 2.05 -2.94 3.03
C GLU A 59 2.41 -4.36 3.47
N LEU A 60 3.34 -5.01 2.77
CA LEU A 60 3.76 -6.38 3.06
C LEU A 60 4.29 -6.52 4.49
N ARG A 61 5.21 -5.67 4.87
CA ARG A 61 5.87 -5.74 6.19
C ARG A 61 4.92 -5.44 7.35
N TYR A 62 3.88 -4.63 7.14
CA TYR A 62 2.83 -4.47 8.14
C TYR A 62 1.87 -5.66 8.18
N ALA A 63 1.53 -6.26 7.06
CA ALA A 63 0.76 -7.50 7.03
C ALA A 63 1.49 -8.64 7.76
N GLU A 64 2.80 -8.79 7.53
CA GLU A 64 3.64 -9.76 8.25
C GLU A 64 3.62 -9.51 9.77
N ARG A 65 3.71 -8.25 10.21
CA ARG A 65 3.65 -7.90 11.64
C ARG A 65 2.30 -8.25 12.27
N LEU A 66 1.21 -7.95 11.58
CA LEU A 66 -0.13 -8.27 12.06
C LEU A 66 -0.33 -9.77 12.26
N LYS A 67 0.26 -10.57 11.38
CA LYS A 67 0.22 -12.04 11.41
C LYS A 67 1.35 -12.66 12.24
N GLU A 68 2.19 -11.84 12.88
CA GLU A 68 3.32 -12.29 13.73
C GLU A 68 4.33 -13.18 12.96
N LEU A 69 4.50 -12.91 11.66
CA LEU A 69 5.43 -13.60 10.79
C LEU A 69 6.81 -12.93 10.76
N PRO A 70 7.87 -13.64 10.36
CA PRO A 70 9.17 -13.05 10.08
C PRO A 70 9.05 -11.91 9.05
N ILE A 71 9.70 -10.79 9.32
CA ILE A 71 9.62 -9.60 8.45
C ILE A 71 10.59 -9.77 7.29
N THR A 72 10.05 -9.73 6.08
CA THR A 72 10.85 -9.79 4.85
C THR A 72 11.87 -8.64 4.81
N ALA A 73 13.12 -8.96 4.56
CA ALA A 73 14.17 -7.96 4.37
C ALA A 73 13.91 -7.16 3.10
N TYR A 74 14.03 -5.83 3.20
CA TYR A 74 13.69 -4.92 2.10
C TYR A 74 14.51 -5.22 0.84
N GLU A 75 15.76 -5.57 1.03
CA GLU A 75 16.78 -5.84 0.00
C GLU A 75 16.52 -7.14 -0.77
N THR A 76 15.65 -8.01 -0.24
CA THR A 76 15.32 -9.31 -0.88
C THR A 76 14.06 -9.21 -1.75
N LEU A 77 13.37 -8.06 -1.73
CA LEU A 77 12.16 -7.88 -2.51
C LEU A 77 12.50 -7.70 -4.01
N PRO A 78 11.72 -8.31 -4.91
CA PRO A 78 11.97 -8.20 -6.34
C PRO A 78 11.66 -6.79 -6.87
N THR A 79 12.51 -6.29 -7.78
CA THR A 79 12.42 -4.93 -8.32
C THR A 79 12.68 -4.83 -9.82
N GLY A 80 12.91 -5.95 -10.51
CA GLY A 80 13.37 -5.97 -11.90
C GLY A 80 12.34 -5.48 -12.92
N SER A 81 11.05 -5.64 -12.61
CA SER A 81 9.95 -5.30 -13.53
C SER A 81 8.73 -4.74 -12.80
N VAL A 82 7.80 -4.13 -13.56
CA VAL A 82 6.48 -3.73 -13.06
C VAL A 82 5.77 -4.94 -12.43
N SER A 83 5.78 -6.08 -13.11
CA SER A 83 5.16 -7.31 -12.61
C SER A 83 5.69 -7.74 -11.25
N GLU A 84 6.99 -7.72 -11.07
CA GLU A 84 7.63 -8.09 -9.81
C GLU A 84 7.28 -7.12 -8.67
N LEU A 85 7.32 -5.81 -8.94
CA LEU A 85 6.96 -4.79 -7.96
C LEU A 85 5.51 -4.97 -7.47
N PHE A 86 4.57 -5.12 -8.40
CA PHE A 86 3.15 -5.28 -8.06
C PHE A 86 2.86 -6.62 -7.38
N SER A 87 3.62 -7.68 -7.66
CA SER A 87 3.47 -8.96 -6.96
C SER A 87 3.69 -8.87 -5.46
N VAL A 88 4.53 -7.93 -5.01
CA VAL A 88 4.74 -7.65 -3.57
C VAL A 88 3.46 -7.10 -2.93
N GLY A 89 2.77 -6.19 -3.59
CA GLY A 89 1.48 -5.65 -3.14
C GLY A 89 0.36 -6.70 -3.15
N GLU A 90 0.32 -7.54 -4.19
CA GLU A 90 -0.64 -8.65 -4.29
C GLU A 90 -0.46 -9.65 -3.14
N LYS A 91 0.79 -9.99 -2.80
CA LYS A 91 1.12 -10.83 -1.64
C LYS A 91 0.64 -10.17 -0.33
N ALA A 92 0.90 -8.89 -0.16
CA ALA A 92 0.43 -8.15 1.01
C ALA A 92 -1.10 -8.18 1.15
N ALA A 93 -1.81 -7.96 0.04
CA ALA A 93 -3.27 -7.96 0.02
C ALA A 93 -3.89 -9.33 0.38
N VAL A 94 -3.28 -10.43 -0.05
CA VAL A 94 -3.68 -11.78 0.38
C VAL A 94 -3.54 -11.91 1.90
N MET A 95 -2.40 -11.48 2.45
CA MET A 95 -2.13 -11.57 3.89
C MET A 95 -3.08 -10.71 4.73
N TYR A 96 -3.49 -9.52 4.24
CA TYR A 96 -4.51 -8.70 4.90
C TYR A 96 -5.87 -9.39 4.91
N ARG A 97 -6.31 -9.97 3.78
CA ARG A 97 -7.58 -10.72 3.75
C ARG A 97 -7.60 -11.89 4.73
N GLU A 98 -6.50 -12.65 4.77
CA GLU A 98 -6.36 -13.75 5.73
C GLU A 98 -6.39 -13.26 7.18
N TYR A 99 -5.74 -12.13 7.47
CA TYR A 99 -5.75 -11.52 8.79
C TYR A 99 -7.16 -11.05 9.16
N PHE A 100 -7.86 -10.33 8.29
CA PHE A 100 -9.21 -9.82 8.57
C PHE A 100 -10.22 -10.95 8.80
N ALA A 101 -10.09 -12.07 8.08
CA ALA A 101 -10.95 -13.22 8.26
C ALA A 101 -10.88 -13.87 9.67
N THR A 102 -9.81 -13.62 10.42
CA THR A 102 -9.57 -14.25 11.73
C THR A 102 -9.38 -13.25 12.88
N ALA A 103 -9.18 -11.97 12.58
CA ALA A 103 -8.94 -10.95 13.59
C ALA A 103 -10.17 -10.73 14.48
N THR A 104 -9.97 -10.77 15.79
CA THR A 104 -10.98 -10.41 16.78
C THR A 104 -10.81 -8.98 17.25
N ASP A 105 -11.84 -8.41 17.88
CA ASP A 105 -11.77 -7.10 18.54
C ASP A 105 -10.63 -7.02 19.56
N GLY A 106 -10.39 -8.11 20.28
CA GLY A 106 -9.30 -8.20 21.26
C GLY A 106 -7.94 -8.14 20.57
N ASP A 107 -7.76 -8.86 19.45
CA ASP A 107 -6.54 -8.83 18.67
C ASP A 107 -6.31 -7.44 18.07
N LEU A 108 -7.31 -6.82 17.45
CA LEU A 108 -7.22 -5.48 16.90
C LEU A 108 -6.85 -4.40 17.93
N LYS A 109 -7.29 -4.57 19.20
CA LYS A 109 -6.94 -3.68 20.30
C LYS A 109 -5.56 -3.97 20.90
N SER A 110 -5.00 -5.15 20.64
CA SER A 110 -3.68 -5.51 21.15
C SER A 110 -2.61 -4.55 20.62
N VAL A 111 -1.62 -4.25 21.45
CA VAL A 111 -0.56 -3.27 21.16
C VAL A 111 0.74 -4.02 20.94
N ILE A 112 1.39 -3.74 19.81
CA ILE A 112 2.73 -4.26 19.51
C ILE A 112 3.76 -3.12 19.40
N GLU A 113 5.00 -3.44 19.69
CA GLU A 113 6.15 -2.53 19.54
C GLU A 113 7.10 -3.09 18.46
N PHE A 114 7.57 -2.22 17.58
CA PHE A 114 8.47 -2.62 16.51
C PHE A 114 9.33 -1.45 16.02
N PRO A 115 10.51 -1.72 15.45
CA PRO A 115 11.33 -0.70 14.81
C PRO A 115 10.75 -0.30 13.44
N THR A 116 10.91 0.98 13.11
CA THR A 116 10.62 1.53 11.78
C THR A 116 11.91 2.05 11.15
N ARG A 117 11.91 2.27 9.82
CA ARG A 117 13.09 2.80 9.12
C ARG A 117 13.41 4.26 9.46
N THR A 118 12.40 5.05 9.80
CA THR A 118 12.51 6.52 9.89
C THR A 118 12.17 7.09 11.25
N ALA A 119 11.33 6.42 12.04
CA ALA A 119 10.81 6.96 13.29
C ALA A 119 11.29 6.17 14.54
N GLY A 120 12.30 5.31 14.39
CA GLY A 120 12.78 4.47 15.49
C GLY A 120 11.73 3.44 15.94
N LYS A 121 11.63 3.17 17.23
CA LYS A 121 10.63 2.27 17.80
C LYS A 121 9.26 2.95 17.88
N VAL A 122 8.24 2.24 17.41
CA VAL A 122 6.84 2.67 17.44
C VAL A 122 6.04 1.65 18.22
N ARG A 123 5.10 2.14 19.04
CA ARG A 123 4.13 1.35 19.78
C ARG A 123 2.72 1.70 19.29
N ALA A 124 1.99 0.72 18.77
CA ALA A 124 0.66 0.95 18.20
C ALA A 124 -0.24 -0.27 18.34
N SER A 125 -1.57 -0.05 18.41
CA SER A 125 -2.54 -1.15 18.29
C SER A 125 -2.51 -1.72 16.86
N LYS A 126 -2.81 -3.01 16.74
CA LYS A 126 -2.92 -3.67 15.41
C LYS A 126 -3.95 -2.96 14.54
N ARG A 127 -5.08 -2.49 15.08
CA ARG A 127 -6.05 -1.65 14.36
C ARG A 127 -5.41 -0.39 13.76
N LYS A 128 -4.60 0.33 14.55
CA LYS A 128 -3.89 1.54 14.06
C LYS A 128 -2.90 1.21 12.95
N ILE A 129 -2.25 0.06 13.03
CA ILE A 129 -1.31 -0.43 12.01
C ILE A 129 -2.04 -0.71 10.69
N VAL A 130 -3.19 -1.39 10.72
CA VAL A 130 -4.02 -1.63 9.53
C VAL A 130 -4.38 -0.30 8.86
N VAL A 131 -5.00 0.62 9.60
CA VAL A 131 -5.41 1.94 9.08
C VAL A 131 -4.21 2.69 8.50
N HIS A 132 -3.08 2.69 9.23
CA HIS A 132 -1.88 3.37 8.77
C HIS A 132 -1.37 2.79 7.45
N ALA A 133 -1.27 1.47 7.33
CA ALA A 133 -0.75 0.83 6.12
C ALA A 133 -1.60 1.14 4.88
N LEU A 134 -2.93 1.06 5.01
CA LEU A 134 -3.85 1.31 3.90
C LEU A 134 -3.87 2.81 3.49
N LEU A 135 -3.89 3.72 4.46
CA LEU A 135 -3.82 5.17 4.17
C LEU A 135 -2.44 5.63 3.70
N HIS A 136 -1.37 4.92 4.07
CA HIS A 136 -0.01 5.18 3.59
C HIS A 136 0.07 5.05 2.06
N SER A 137 -0.50 4.00 1.52
CA SER A 137 -0.53 3.78 0.06
C SER A 137 -1.33 4.86 -0.66
N VAL A 138 -2.51 5.23 -0.17
CA VAL A 138 -3.31 6.33 -0.73
C VAL A 138 -2.50 7.62 -0.84
N ARG A 139 -1.81 7.99 0.24
CA ARG A 139 -0.94 9.19 0.27
C ARG A 139 0.16 9.10 -0.80
N HIS A 140 0.80 7.96 -0.92
CA HIS A 140 1.92 7.80 -1.84
C HIS A 140 1.48 7.69 -3.30
N TRP A 141 0.33 7.12 -3.59
CA TRP A 141 -0.25 7.16 -4.93
C TRP A 141 -0.52 8.58 -5.41
N ALA A 142 -1.00 9.46 -4.54
CA ALA A 142 -1.20 10.88 -4.87
C ALA A 142 0.13 11.60 -5.15
N GLN A 143 1.17 11.32 -4.37
CA GLN A 143 2.51 11.86 -4.59
C GLN A 143 3.12 11.37 -5.91
N LEU A 144 2.98 10.08 -6.21
CA LEU A 144 3.44 9.49 -7.46
C LEU A 144 2.73 10.12 -8.67
N ALA A 145 1.41 10.30 -8.59
CA ALA A 145 0.64 10.94 -9.66
C ALA A 145 1.13 12.36 -9.95
N THR A 146 1.46 13.12 -8.92
CA THR A 146 2.00 14.48 -9.06
C THR A 146 3.38 14.45 -9.71
N ALA A 147 4.29 13.62 -9.22
CA ALA A 147 5.65 13.52 -9.74
C ALA A 147 5.68 13.05 -11.21
N LEU A 148 4.88 12.05 -11.56
CA LEU A 148 4.78 11.57 -12.94
C LEU A 148 4.20 12.63 -13.88
N ARG A 149 3.17 13.37 -13.47
CA ARG A 149 2.62 14.47 -14.26
C ARG A 149 3.65 15.57 -14.52
N GLU A 150 4.43 15.93 -13.51
CA GLU A 150 5.52 16.92 -13.64
C GLU A 150 6.63 16.44 -14.59
N ALA A 151 6.87 15.12 -14.63
CA ALA A 151 7.80 14.48 -15.55
C ALA A 151 7.25 14.27 -16.98
N GLY A 152 6.01 14.72 -17.27
CA GLY A 152 5.39 14.57 -18.59
C GLY A 152 4.63 13.26 -18.81
N TYR A 153 4.35 12.49 -17.74
CA TYR A 153 3.63 11.22 -17.76
C TYR A 153 2.30 11.34 -16.97
N PRO A 154 1.32 12.10 -17.45
CA PRO A 154 0.04 12.26 -16.73
C PRO A 154 -0.77 10.97 -16.72
N THR A 155 -1.52 10.78 -15.67
CA THR A 155 -2.52 9.72 -15.57
C THR A 155 -3.88 10.24 -16.02
N ASN A 156 -4.73 9.38 -16.56
CA ASN A 156 -6.01 9.74 -17.20
C ASN A 156 -7.26 9.24 -16.47
N TRP A 157 -7.14 8.82 -15.20
CA TRP A 157 -8.29 8.39 -14.38
C TRP A 157 -8.40 9.19 -13.09
N GLY A 158 -9.62 9.25 -12.52
CA GLY A 158 -9.89 9.80 -11.20
C GLY A 158 -9.28 8.91 -10.11
N LYS A 159 -8.66 9.53 -9.11
CA LYS A 159 -7.95 8.83 -8.03
C LYS A 159 -8.64 8.98 -6.67
N ASP A 160 -9.68 9.79 -6.61
CA ASP A 160 -10.44 9.97 -5.39
C ASP A 160 -11.33 8.75 -5.11
N PHE A 161 -11.56 8.50 -3.83
CA PHE A 161 -12.39 7.38 -3.38
C PHE A 161 -13.79 7.39 -4.03
N LEU A 162 -14.32 8.56 -4.29
CA LEU A 162 -15.63 8.77 -4.95
C LEU A 162 -15.73 8.10 -6.33
N TYR A 163 -14.62 7.88 -7.02
CA TYR A 163 -14.58 7.23 -8.34
C TYR A 163 -14.26 5.73 -8.25
N SER A 164 -14.21 5.18 -7.04
CA SER A 164 -14.02 3.75 -6.85
C SER A 164 -15.35 3.00 -6.91
N GLU A 165 -15.33 1.75 -7.35
CA GLU A 165 -16.50 0.85 -7.33
C GLU A 165 -16.75 0.24 -5.93
N VAL A 166 -16.09 0.78 -4.91
CA VAL A 166 -16.21 0.30 -3.53
C VAL A 166 -17.38 1.00 -2.86
N MET A 167 -18.19 0.26 -2.14
CA MET A 167 -19.41 0.71 -1.45
C MET A 167 -20.61 1.01 -2.39
N GLU A 168 -20.62 0.47 -3.61
CA GLU A 168 -21.79 0.52 -4.51
C GLU A 168 -22.77 -0.66 -4.31
#